data_d4a7e41079f722f9e4928e1e78468726
#
_entry.id   d4a7e41079f722f9e4928e1e78468726
#
_cell.length_a   1.000
_cell.length_b   1.000
_cell.length_c   1.000
_cell.angle_alpha   90.00
_cell.angle_beta   90.00
_cell.angle_gamma   90.00
#
_symmetry.space_group_name_H-M   'P 1'
#
loop_
_entity.id
_entity.type
_entity.pdbx_description
1 polymer ?
#
loop_
_entity_poly.entity_id
_entity_poly.type
_entity_poly.pdbx_seq_one_letter_code
_entity_poly.pdbx_strand_id
1 'polypeptide(L)'
;MAFELQDTKVSPIENKMSLMEKLEILSDAAKYDVSCSSSGVGRKGDGTGIGNTLKAGICHSFGADGRCISLLKILFTNECIYDCKYCINRRSNDVPRASFTPDEICELTIQFYRRNYIEGLFLSSGILQSPDYTMELICEAVYKLRTLHRFQGYIHVKAIPGAAPELVQRLGLLADRMSVNLELPTAEGLKNLAPNKHRKNILTPMRQIQQGITQNKNELTVYRHAPSFVPAGQSTQMIVGATPESDYQIMTVAENLYRKFELKRVYYSAFVSVNEDKDLPVLPGGPPLLREHRLYQADWLLRFYGFEAQELLSREKPNFNVLLDPKADWALRH
;
A
#
# COMPACT_ATOMS: atom_id res chain seq x y z
N MET A 1 31.78 -0.80 6.95
CA MET A 1 31.90 0.58 6.41
C MET A 1 30.88 1.42 7.12
N ALA A 2 31.33 2.38 7.93
CA ALA A 2 30.47 3.36 8.56
C ALA A 2 30.07 4.39 7.49
N PHE A 3 28.77 4.53 7.23
CA PHE A 3 28.26 5.59 6.36
C PHE A 3 28.10 6.84 7.21
N GLU A 4 28.92 7.85 6.97
CA GLU A 4 28.72 9.18 7.51
C GLU A 4 27.45 9.79 6.90
N LEU A 5 26.50 10.12 7.76
CA LEU A 5 25.35 10.95 7.41
C LEU A 5 25.84 12.38 7.19
N GLN A 6 25.77 12.87 5.97
CA GLN A 6 25.89 14.31 5.73
C GLN A 6 24.70 15.00 6.42
N ASP A 7 24.99 15.91 7.35
CA ASP A 7 24.04 16.79 8.01
C ASP A 7 23.40 17.74 6.99
N THR A 8 22.38 17.28 6.29
CA THR A 8 21.48 18.17 5.58
C THR A 8 20.53 18.78 6.61
N LYS A 9 20.77 20.04 6.96
CA LYS A 9 19.86 20.87 7.74
C LYS A 9 18.52 20.96 7.01
N VAL A 10 17.60 20.05 7.34
CA VAL A 10 16.20 20.16 6.96
C VAL A 10 15.61 21.29 7.80
N SER A 11 15.05 22.32 7.14
CA SER A 11 14.30 23.37 7.83
C SER A 11 13.22 22.76 8.71
N PRO A 12 13.08 23.16 9.98
CA PRO A 12 12.03 22.62 10.85
C PRO A 12 10.68 22.99 10.24
N ILE A 13 9.88 21.97 9.94
CA ILE A 13 8.44 22.15 9.68
C ILE A 13 7.85 22.55 11.03
N GLU A 14 7.69 23.86 11.25
CA GLU A 14 6.93 24.38 12.40
C GLU A 14 5.45 24.02 12.21
N ASN A 15 5.08 22.83 12.61
CA ASN A 15 3.71 22.39 12.58
C ASN A 15 3.12 22.59 13.99
N LYS A 16 2.22 23.55 14.14
CA LYS A 16 1.53 23.88 15.40
C LYS A 16 0.57 22.77 15.87
N MET A 17 0.39 21.69 15.08
CA MET A 17 -0.50 20.56 15.41
C MET A 17 0.15 19.61 16.40
N SER A 18 -0.64 19.17 17.38
CA SER A 18 -0.23 18.09 18.28
C SER A 18 -0.11 16.76 17.54
N LEU A 19 0.68 15.83 18.08
CA LEU A 19 0.87 14.49 17.53
C LEU A 19 -0.47 13.74 17.35
N MET A 20 -1.43 13.95 18.26
CA MET A 20 -2.75 13.32 18.19
C MET A 20 -3.64 13.90 17.07
N GLU A 21 -3.60 15.20 16.85
CA GLU A 21 -4.31 15.83 15.73
C GLU A 21 -3.75 15.35 14.39
N LYS A 22 -2.44 15.28 14.24
CA LYS A 22 -1.80 14.67 13.05
C LYS A 22 -2.22 13.22 12.87
N LEU A 23 -2.26 12.43 13.93
CA LEU A 23 -2.67 11.02 13.88
C LEU A 23 -4.11 10.88 13.39
N GLU A 24 -5.03 11.70 13.87
CA GLU A 24 -6.43 11.69 13.43
C GLU A 24 -6.54 11.96 11.92
N ILE A 25 -5.90 13.03 11.43
CA ILE A 25 -5.90 13.39 10.00
C ILE A 25 -5.26 12.29 9.15
N LEU A 26 -4.09 11.81 9.51
CA LEU A 26 -3.28 10.91 8.68
C LEU A 26 -3.75 9.46 8.74
N SER A 27 -4.39 9.04 9.81
CA SER A 27 -5.04 7.73 9.88
C SER A 27 -6.37 7.71 9.12
N ASP A 28 -7.15 8.79 9.16
CA ASP A 28 -8.37 8.93 8.35
C ASP A 28 -8.03 8.95 6.85
N ALA A 29 -7.02 9.69 6.46
CA ALA A 29 -6.53 9.72 5.08
C ALA A 29 -6.01 8.34 4.60
N ALA A 30 -5.48 7.52 5.49
CA ALA A 30 -4.97 6.18 5.18
C ALA A 30 -6.08 5.13 4.93
N LYS A 31 -7.33 5.38 5.29
CA LYS A 31 -8.45 4.41 5.09
C LYS A 31 -8.72 4.11 3.62
N TYR A 32 -8.46 5.05 2.72
CA TYR A 32 -8.63 4.90 1.28
C TYR A 32 -7.53 4.06 0.62
N ASP A 33 -6.52 3.68 1.39
CA ASP A 33 -5.45 2.82 0.96
C ASP A 33 -5.77 1.36 1.32
N VAL A 34 -6.31 0.63 0.34
CA VAL A 34 -6.86 -0.71 0.57
C VAL A 34 -5.77 -1.75 0.64
N SER A 35 -5.21 -1.96 1.81
CA SER A 35 -4.46 -3.18 2.11
C SER A 35 -5.04 -3.96 3.29
N CYS A 36 -6.12 -3.44 3.90
CA CYS A 36 -6.86 -4.13 4.99
C CYS A 36 -8.12 -3.36 5.41
N SER A 37 -9.05 -4.05 6.01
CA SER A 37 -10.27 -3.48 6.58
C SER A 37 -9.97 -2.83 7.94
N SER A 38 -10.19 -1.52 8.07
CA SER A 38 -10.30 -0.86 9.38
C SER A 38 -11.74 -0.94 9.86
N SER A 39 -11.96 -1.01 11.18
CA SER A 39 -13.31 -1.09 11.77
C SER A 39 -14.19 0.14 11.52
N GLY A 40 -13.60 1.28 11.19
CA GLY A 40 -14.31 2.52 10.85
C GLY A 40 -15.12 3.16 11.99
N VAL A 41 -15.13 2.56 13.18
CA VAL A 41 -15.92 2.99 14.34
C VAL A 41 -15.10 3.90 15.23
N GLY A 42 -15.59 5.11 15.50
CA GLY A 42 -15.07 6.01 16.52
C GLY A 42 -16.09 6.22 17.63
N ARG A 43 -15.67 6.08 18.89
CA ARG A 43 -16.47 6.40 20.07
C ARG A 43 -15.60 7.18 21.05
N LYS A 44 -16.00 8.40 21.35
CA LYS A 44 -15.36 9.21 22.38
C LYS A 44 -15.98 8.81 23.73
N GLY A 45 -15.14 8.41 24.68
CA GLY A 45 -15.60 8.15 26.04
C GLY A 45 -16.09 9.45 26.70
N ASP A 46 -17.19 9.36 27.41
CA ASP A 46 -17.80 10.47 28.17
C ASP A 46 -17.22 10.62 29.57
N GLY A 47 -16.19 9.84 29.90
CA GLY A 47 -15.55 9.83 31.22
C GLY A 47 -16.26 8.97 32.28
N THR A 48 -17.41 8.37 31.96
CA THR A 48 -18.18 7.52 32.92
C THR A 48 -17.87 6.03 32.77
N GLY A 49 -17.18 5.62 31.66
CA GLY A 49 -16.81 4.25 31.36
C GLY A 49 -15.33 4.07 31.01
N ILE A 50 -14.92 2.82 30.82
CA ILE A 50 -13.56 2.45 30.42
C ILE A 50 -13.46 2.31 28.91
N GLY A 51 -12.53 3.06 28.28
CA GLY A 51 -12.13 2.90 26.89
C GLY A 51 -12.64 3.97 25.94
N ASN A 52 -11.79 4.29 24.97
CA ASN A 52 -12.08 5.12 23.79
C ASN A 52 -11.87 4.28 22.54
N THR A 53 -12.70 4.48 21.53
CA THR A 53 -12.46 3.90 20.21
C THR A 53 -12.08 5.03 19.27
N LEU A 54 -10.83 5.06 18.86
CA LEU A 54 -10.37 5.93 17.77
C LEU A 54 -10.67 5.24 16.43
N LYS A 55 -11.07 6.03 15.44
CA LYS A 55 -11.12 5.57 14.02
C LYS A 55 -9.72 5.30 13.45
N ALA A 56 -8.68 5.38 14.27
CA ALA A 56 -7.30 5.20 13.87
C ALA A 56 -7.09 3.84 13.24
N GLY A 57 -6.43 3.85 12.08
CA GLY A 57 -6.26 2.71 11.21
C GLY A 57 -5.36 1.63 11.77
N ILE A 58 -5.87 0.81 12.69
CA ILE A 58 -5.25 -0.49 12.95
C ILE A 58 -5.76 -1.44 11.87
N CYS A 59 -4.84 -1.93 11.05
CA CYS A 59 -5.14 -2.90 10.04
C CYS A 59 -4.63 -4.29 10.44
N HIS A 60 -5.20 -5.30 9.83
CA HIS A 60 -4.83 -6.69 10.08
C HIS A 60 -4.16 -7.29 8.84
N SER A 61 -3.00 -7.91 9.02
CA SER A 61 -2.33 -8.72 8.02
C SER A 61 -2.21 -10.15 8.55
N PHE A 62 -2.29 -11.12 7.67
CA PHE A 62 -2.13 -12.52 8.07
C PHE A 62 -0.71 -12.99 7.76
N GLY A 63 -0.04 -13.57 8.76
CA GLY A 63 1.22 -14.26 8.60
C GLY A 63 1.07 -15.57 7.81
N ALA A 64 2.18 -16.14 7.37
CA ALA A 64 2.18 -17.45 6.68
C ALA A 64 1.68 -18.60 7.58
N ASP A 65 1.77 -18.42 8.87
CA ASP A 65 1.30 -19.34 9.93
C ASP A 65 -0.20 -19.14 10.30
N GLY A 66 -0.91 -18.26 9.57
CA GLY A 66 -2.32 -17.97 9.80
C GLY A 66 -2.60 -16.97 10.94
N ARG A 67 -1.57 -16.49 11.67
CA ARG A 67 -1.77 -15.48 12.71
C ARG A 67 -2.18 -14.14 12.12
N CYS A 68 -3.12 -13.50 12.80
CA CYS A 68 -3.49 -12.11 12.52
C CYS A 68 -2.48 -11.16 13.17
N ILE A 69 -1.87 -10.31 12.38
CA ILE A 69 -0.91 -9.29 12.81
C ILE A 69 -1.60 -7.94 12.76
N SER A 70 -1.68 -7.24 13.88
CA SER A 70 -2.23 -5.89 13.96
C SER A 70 -1.16 -4.86 13.59
N LEU A 71 -1.46 -3.98 12.66
CA LEU A 71 -0.53 -2.96 12.16
C LEU A 71 -1.09 -1.55 12.38
N LEU A 72 -0.26 -0.64 12.87
CA LEU A 72 -0.56 0.79 12.78
C LEU A 72 -0.46 1.22 11.32
N LYS A 73 -1.60 1.56 10.72
CA LYS A 73 -1.67 2.00 9.33
C LYS A 73 -1.85 3.51 9.28
N ILE A 74 -0.82 4.20 8.83
CA ILE A 74 -0.81 5.66 8.73
C ILE A 74 -0.14 6.14 7.45
N LEU A 75 -0.47 7.38 7.06
CA LEU A 75 0.33 8.13 6.11
C LEU A 75 1.45 8.88 6.84
N PHE A 76 2.65 8.91 6.24
CA PHE A 76 3.71 9.81 6.67
C PHE A 76 3.26 11.27 6.48
N THR A 77 2.63 11.54 5.34
CA THR A 77 1.98 12.82 5.02
C THR A 77 0.81 12.60 4.07
N ASN A 78 -0.21 13.44 4.15
CA ASN A 78 -1.25 13.56 3.13
C ASN A 78 -1.09 14.80 2.23
N GLU A 79 -0.04 15.58 2.44
CA GLU A 79 0.39 16.57 1.45
C GLU A 79 0.95 15.85 0.23
N CYS A 80 0.57 16.29 -0.98
CA CYS A 80 0.99 15.64 -2.20
C CYS A 80 1.15 16.66 -3.33
N ILE A 81 2.28 16.59 -4.05
CA ILE A 81 2.51 17.41 -5.25
C ILE A 81 1.76 16.86 -6.47
N TYR A 82 1.24 15.62 -6.41
CA TYR A 82 0.50 15.00 -7.51
C TYR A 82 -1.00 15.29 -7.43
N ASP A 83 -1.63 15.26 -8.59
CA ASP A 83 -3.07 15.53 -8.72
C ASP A 83 -3.83 14.34 -9.33
N CYS A 84 -3.66 13.15 -8.73
CA CYS A 84 -4.36 11.96 -9.16
C CYS A 84 -5.87 12.10 -8.91
N LYS A 85 -6.69 12.03 -9.97
CA LYS A 85 -8.12 12.34 -9.95
C LYS A 85 -8.93 11.49 -8.97
N TYR A 86 -8.52 10.24 -8.76
CA TYR A 86 -9.16 9.31 -7.84
C TYR A 86 -8.75 9.48 -6.37
N CYS A 87 -7.77 10.33 -6.06
CA CYS A 87 -7.18 10.41 -4.72
C CYS A 87 -7.78 11.55 -3.90
N ILE A 88 -8.22 11.26 -2.68
CA ILE A 88 -8.70 12.27 -1.73
C ILE A 88 -7.61 13.29 -1.38
N ASN A 89 -6.36 12.85 -1.36
CA ASN A 89 -5.19 13.65 -0.99
C ASN A 89 -4.53 14.33 -2.21
N ARG A 90 -5.20 14.42 -3.36
CA ARG A 90 -4.66 15.13 -4.52
C ARG A 90 -4.40 16.61 -4.19
N ARG A 91 -3.44 17.21 -4.87
CA ARG A 91 -3.00 18.58 -4.61
C ARG A 91 -4.15 19.60 -4.64
N SER A 92 -5.08 19.45 -5.59
CA SER A 92 -6.19 20.38 -5.80
C SER A 92 -7.34 20.25 -4.79
N ASN A 93 -7.35 19.23 -3.93
CA ASN A 93 -8.38 19.09 -2.91
C ASN A 93 -8.09 19.95 -1.69
N ASP A 94 -9.12 20.64 -1.21
CA ASP A 94 -9.11 21.38 0.05
C ASP A 94 -9.49 20.42 1.20
N VAL A 95 -8.50 19.74 1.73
CA VAL A 95 -8.64 18.82 2.87
C VAL A 95 -7.60 19.16 3.94
N PRO A 96 -7.88 18.89 5.22
CA PRO A 96 -6.89 19.05 6.28
C PRO A 96 -5.60 18.32 5.95
N ARG A 97 -4.47 19.04 6.02
CA ARG A 97 -3.15 18.52 5.69
C ARG A 97 -2.30 18.39 6.95
N ALA A 98 -1.56 17.30 7.03
CA ALA A 98 -0.59 17.07 8.09
C ALA A 98 0.61 16.28 7.57
N SER A 99 1.74 16.42 8.26
CA SER A 99 2.95 15.65 8.01
C SER A 99 3.59 15.28 9.34
N PHE A 100 3.99 14.03 9.47
CA PHE A 100 4.83 13.60 10.57
C PHE A 100 6.29 13.89 10.28
N THR A 101 7.07 14.03 11.32
CA THR A 101 8.52 13.89 11.24
C THR A 101 8.91 12.42 11.41
N PRO A 102 10.13 12.01 11.01
CA PRO A 102 10.62 10.66 11.26
C PRO A 102 10.58 10.27 12.75
N ASP A 103 10.85 11.21 13.65
CA ASP A 103 10.81 10.98 15.10
C ASP A 103 9.39 10.79 15.64
N GLU A 104 8.40 11.53 15.13
CA GLU A 104 6.99 11.34 15.47
C GLU A 104 6.47 9.97 15.02
N ILE A 105 6.88 9.47 13.84
CA ILE A 105 6.57 8.09 13.41
C ILE A 105 7.16 7.06 14.38
N CYS A 106 8.40 7.27 14.80
CA CYS A 106 9.05 6.40 15.77
C CYS A 106 8.31 6.42 17.11
N GLU A 107 8.01 7.60 17.63
CA GLU A 107 7.29 7.76 18.89
C GLU A 107 5.93 7.04 18.87
N LEU A 108 5.10 7.32 17.87
CA LEU A 108 3.80 6.66 17.70
C LEU A 108 3.94 5.14 17.64
N THR A 109 4.82 4.63 16.79
CA THR A 109 5.00 3.19 16.61
C THR A 109 5.41 2.51 17.90
N ILE A 110 6.38 3.06 18.62
CA ILE A 110 6.88 2.50 19.88
C ILE A 110 5.85 2.60 21.00
N GLN A 111 5.13 3.72 21.10
CA GLN A 111 4.08 3.90 22.11
C GLN A 111 2.92 2.91 21.90
N PHE A 112 2.47 2.72 20.68
CA PHE A 112 1.39 1.77 20.36
C PHE A 112 1.84 0.32 20.56
N TYR A 113 3.08 0.00 20.20
CA TYR A 113 3.66 -1.32 20.41
C TYR A 113 3.79 -1.66 21.91
N ARG A 114 4.35 -0.75 22.70
CA ARG A 114 4.50 -0.93 24.17
C ARG A 114 3.18 -1.13 24.88
N ARG A 115 2.10 -0.53 24.37
CA ARG A 115 0.74 -0.71 24.89
C ARG A 115 0.04 -1.94 24.35
N ASN A 116 0.73 -2.75 23.55
CA ASN A 116 0.22 -3.96 22.94
C ASN A 116 -1.00 -3.73 22.01
N TYR A 117 -1.09 -2.56 21.37
CA TYR A 117 -2.15 -2.24 20.42
C TYR A 117 -1.81 -2.74 19.01
N ILE A 118 -0.53 -2.84 18.68
CA ILE A 118 0.00 -3.23 17.37
C ILE A 118 1.19 -4.17 17.51
N GLU A 119 1.40 -4.96 16.49
CA GLU A 119 2.59 -5.80 16.30
C GLU A 119 3.54 -5.23 15.23
N GLY A 120 3.10 -4.21 14.49
CA GLY A 120 3.91 -3.62 13.44
C GLY A 120 3.36 -2.31 12.88
N LEU A 121 4.06 -1.81 11.86
CA LEU A 121 3.77 -0.55 11.17
C LEU A 121 3.47 -0.82 9.70
N PHE A 122 2.41 -0.20 9.18
CA PHE A 122 2.19 -0.04 7.74
C PHE A 122 2.26 1.45 7.40
N LEU A 123 3.32 1.84 6.69
CA LEU A 123 3.61 3.22 6.36
C LEU A 123 3.45 3.47 4.86
N SER A 124 2.59 4.40 4.51
CA SER A 124 2.43 4.96 3.17
C SER A 124 2.58 6.47 3.21
N SER A 125 2.52 7.16 2.07
CA SER A 125 2.70 8.61 2.03
C SER A 125 2.08 9.24 0.79
N GLY A 126 1.63 10.50 0.92
CA GLY A 126 1.64 11.45 -0.18
C GLY A 126 3.08 11.75 -0.61
N ILE A 127 3.26 12.59 -1.62
CA ILE A 127 4.59 12.95 -2.13
C ILE A 127 4.80 14.43 -1.84
N LEU A 128 5.68 14.71 -0.89
CA LEU A 128 6.19 16.05 -0.61
C LEU A 128 7.11 16.48 -1.75
N GLN A 129 7.67 17.59 -1.72
CA GLN A 129 8.61 18.24 -2.66
C GLN A 129 9.09 17.39 -3.88
N SER A 130 9.53 16.14 -3.64
CA SER A 130 9.93 15.17 -4.67
C SER A 130 9.75 13.72 -4.17
N PRO A 131 9.75 12.73 -5.10
CA PRO A 131 9.78 11.31 -4.71
C PRO A 131 10.97 10.96 -3.83
N ASP A 132 12.17 11.46 -4.14
CA ASP A 132 13.39 11.19 -3.39
C ASP A 132 13.32 11.77 -1.98
N TYR A 133 12.97 13.04 -1.85
CA TYR A 133 12.81 13.69 -0.55
C TYR A 133 11.86 12.93 0.37
N THR A 134 10.70 12.54 -0.17
CA THR A 134 9.71 11.79 0.62
C THR A 134 10.24 10.41 1.01
N MET A 135 10.93 9.75 0.09
CA MET A 135 11.50 8.41 0.33
C MET A 135 12.64 8.45 1.35
N GLU A 136 13.46 9.53 1.35
CA GLU A 136 14.51 9.76 2.35
C GLU A 136 13.92 9.86 3.76
N LEU A 137 12.85 10.65 3.95
CA LEU A 137 12.17 10.76 5.24
C LEU A 137 11.59 9.44 5.72
N ILE A 138 11.00 8.65 4.82
CA ILE A 138 10.52 7.29 5.12
C ILE A 138 11.68 6.39 5.52
N CYS A 139 12.78 6.41 4.75
CA CYS A 139 13.99 5.63 5.07
C CYS A 139 14.56 6.02 6.44
N GLU A 140 14.59 7.30 6.76
CA GLU A 140 15.05 7.80 8.05
C GLU A 140 14.19 7.26 9.20
N ALA A 141 12.86 7.36 9.09
CA ALA A 141 11.94 6.85 10.10
C ALA A 141 12.14 5.33 10.34
N VAL A 142 12.20 4.54 9.26
CA VAL A 142 12.36 3.09 9.37
C VAL A 142 13.76 2.74 9.89
N TYR A 143 14.79 3.46 9.48
CA TYR A 143 16.15 3.29 10.00
C TYR A 143 16.22 3.57 11.51
N LYS A 144 15.65 4.68 11.98
CA LYS A 144 15.57 5.01 13.41
C LYS A 144 14.82 3.93 14.20
N LEU A 145 13.69 3.44 13.68
CA LEU A 145 12.97 2.33 14.30
C LEU A 145 13.86 1.10 14.47
N ARG A 146 14.57 0.67 13.42
CA ARG A 146 15.41 -0.54 13.44
C ARG A 146 16.66 -0.39 14.31
N THR A 147 17.34 0.77 14.25
CA THR A 147 18.65 0.97 14.87
C THR A 147 18.55 1.59 16.26
N LEU A 148 17.90 2.76 16.39
CA LEU A 148 17.84 3.50 17.66
C LEU A 148 16.87 2.84 18.65
N HIS A 149 15.65 2.51 18.15
CA HIS A 149 14.62 1.90 18.97
C HIS A 149 14.70 0.37 19.02
N ARG A 150 15.55 -0.26 18.20
CA ARG A 150 15.70 -1.72 18.08
C ARG A 150 14.35 -2.43 17.90
N PHE A 151 13.44 -1.79 17.16
CA PHE A 151 12.11 -2.31 16.90
C PHE A 151 12.19 -3.54 15.99
N GLN A 152 11.76 -4.70 16.50
CA GLN A 152 11.75 -5.98 15.79
C GLN A 152 10.36 -6.35 15.24
N GLY A 153 9.35 -5.48 15.45
CA GLY A 153 8.02 -5.69 14.90
C GLY A 153 7.99 -5.59 13.37
N TYR A 154 6.90 -6.08 12.78
CA TYR A 154 6.72 -6.10 11.34
C TYR A 154 6.61 -4.68 10.75
N ILE A 155 7.33 -4.42 9.67
CA ILE A 155 7.27 -3.14 8.95
C ILE A 155 6.93 -3.39 7.48
N HIS A 156 5.78 -2.86 7.05
CA HIS A 156 5.38 -2.80 5.65
C HIS A 156 5.42 -1.34 5.17
N VAL A 157 6.14 -1.08 4.10
CA VAL A 157 6.24 0.27 3.53
C VAL A 157 5.79 0.30 2.08
N LYS A 158 5.05 1.34 1.70
CA LYS A 158 4.82 1.68 0.31
C LYS A 158 5.96 2.52 -0.22
N ALA A 159 6.74 1.96 -1.12
CA ALA A 159 7.79 2.70 -1.81
C ALA A 159 7.19 3.75 -2.74
N ILE A 160 7.82 4.90 -2.79
CA ILE A 160 7.40 6.04 -3.61
C ILE A 160 7.79 5.78 -5.07
N PRO A 161 6.83 5.76 -6.02
CA PRO A 161 7.13 5.62 -7.43
C PRO A 161 8.00 6.76 -7.94
N GLY A 162 9.11 6.41 -8.60
CA GLY A 162 10.04 7.39 -9.14
C GLY A 162 11.17 7.81 -8.19
N ALA A 163 11.22 7.25 -6.98
CA ALA A 163 12.34 7.46 -6.08
C ALA A 163 13.62 6.77 -6.59
N ALA A 164 14.77 7.33 -6.21
CA ALA A 164 16.09 6.83 -6.61
C ALA A 164 16.28 5.36 -6.21
N PRO A 165 16.95 4.56 -7.07
CA PRO A 165 17.17 3.13 -6.83
C PRO A 165 17.86 2.83 -5.50
N GLU A 166 18.78 3.67 -5.07
CA GLU A 166 19.54 3.54 -3.83
C GLU A 166 18.64 3.61 -2.60
N LEU A 167 17.60 4.47 -2.65
CA LEU A 167 16.62 4.60 -1.58
C LEU A 167 15.71 3.37 -1.50
N VAL A 168 15.32 2.81 -2.66
CA VAL A 168 14.55 1.56 -2.74
C VAL A 168 15.36 0.40 -2.15
N GLN A 169 16.66 0.31 -2.49
CA GLN A 169 17.57 -0.70 -1.96
C GLN A 169 17.75 -0.55 -0.45
N ARG A 170 18.00 0.66 0.04
CA ARG A 170 18.14 0.96 1.46
C ARG A 170 16.90 0.56 2.25
N LEU A 171 15.72 0.94 1.76
CA LEU A 171 14.47 0.61 2.41
C LEU A 171 14.21 -0.91 2.43
N GLY A 172 14.58 -1.62 1.35
CA GLY A 172 14.44 -3.07 1.25
C GLY A 172 15.23 -3.87 2.29
N LEU A 173 16.33 -3.33 2.79
CA LEU A 173 17.12 -3.91 3.88
C LEU A 173 16.52 -3.65 5.28
N LEU A 174 15.57 -2.73 5.38
CA LEU A 174 14.98 -2.30 6.66
C LEU A 174 13.53 -2.78 6.83
N ALA A 175 12.78 -2.91 5.74
CA ALA A 175 11.39 -3.30 5.73
C ALA A 175 11.20 -4.82 5.55
N ASP A 176 10.19 -5.39 6.21
CA ASP A 176 9.82 -6.79 6.00
C ASP A 176 9.07 -6.99 4.70
N ARG A 177 8.19 -6.04 4.33
CA ARG A 177 7.46 -6.03 3.07
C ARG A 177 7.52 -4.65 2.43
N MET A 178 7.64 -4.66 1.10
CA MET A 178 7.46 -3.45 0.30
C MET A 178 6.32 -3.60 -0.69
N SER A 179 5.64 -2.50 -0.98
CA SER A 179 4.65 -2.44 -2.06
C SER A 179 4.87 -1.21 -2.92
N VAL A 180 4.57 -1.35 -4.20
CA VAL A 180 4.51 -0.25 -5.16
C VAL A 180 3.15 -0.36 -5.84
N ASN A 181 2.29 0.63 -5.68
CA ASN A 181 0.95 0.58 -6.25
C ASN A 181 1.00 0.70 -7.77
N LEU A 182 0.39 -0.25 -8.46
CA LEU A 182 0.17 -0.18 -9.91
C LEU A 182 -0.88 0.87 -10.25
N GLU A 183 -1.82 1.10 -9.33
CA GLU A 183 -2.97 1.99 -9.38
C GLU A 183 -4.03 1.55 -10.39
N LEU A 184 -3.72 1.55 -11.67
CA LEU A 184 -4.65 1.22 -12.74
C LEU A 184 -4.09 0.13 -13.64
N PRO A 185 -4.93 -0.77 -14.20
CA PRO A 185 -4.50 -1.91 -15.01
C PRO A 185 -3.77 -1.49 -16.28
N THR A 186 -4.18 -0.37 -16.91
CA THR A 186 -3.63 0.09 -18.20
C THR A 186 -2.78 1.35 -18.07
N ALA A 187 -1.88 1.55 -19.01
CA ALA A 187 -1.07 2.77 -19.10
C ALA A 187 -1.91 3.98 -19.51
N GLU A 188 -2.96 3.76 -20.29
CA GLU A 188 -3.90 4.79 -20.74
C GLU A 188 -4.73 5.29 -19.53
N GLY A 189 -5.34 4.38 -18.78
CA GLY A 189 -6.05 4.73 -17.56
C GLY A 189 -5.16 5.51 -16.59
N LEU A 190 -3.90 5.07 -16.40
CA LEU A 190 -2.94 5.77 -15.55
C LEU A 190 -2.66 7.18 -16.06
N LYS A 191 -2.43 7.36 -17.36
CA LYS A 191 -2.19 8.68 -17.97
C LYS A 191 -3.39 9.62 -17.78
N ASN A 192 -4.60 9.11 -17.90
CA ASN A 192 -5.83 9.90 -17.80
C ASN A 192 -6.15 10.31 -16.35
N LEU A 193 -6.01 9.38 -15.40
CA LEU A 193 -6.42 9.60 -14.02
C LEU A 193 -5.28 9.96 -13.06
N ALA A 194 -4.02 9.71 -13.42
CA ALA A 194 -2.84 10.03 -12.64
C ALA A 194 -1.71 10.60 -13.52
N PRO A 195 -1.89 11.78 -14.11
CA PRO A 195 -1.00 12.32 -15.15
C PRO A 195 0.46 12.50 -14.70
N ASN A 196 0.70 12.64 -13.41
CA ASN A 196 2.04 12.75 -12.82
C ASN A 196 2.72 11.38 -12.61
N LYS A 197 1.99 10.27 -12.78
CA LYS A 197 2.53 8.91 -12.63
C LYS A 197 2.77 8.28 -13.99
N HIS A 198 3.97 7.76 -14.19
CA HIS A 198 4.31 7.03 -15.40
C HIS A 198 4.50 5.54 -15.10
N ARG A 199 4.03 4.67 -15.99
CA ARG A 199 4.15 3.21 -15.85
C ARG A 199 5.58 2.77 -15.55
N LYS A 200 6.57 3.40 -16.22
CA LYS A 200 7.99 3.12 -15.98
C LYS A 200 8.39 3.37 -14.52
N ASN A 201 7.95 4.49 -13.94
CA ASN A 201 8.29 4.87 -12.55
C ASN A 201 7.69 3.90 -11.51
N ILE A 202 6.65 3.15 -11.88
CA ILE A 202 6.03 2.11 -11.04
C ILE A 202 6.74 0.76 -11.25
N LEU A 203 6.93 0.34 -12.50
CA LEU A 203 7.47 -0.99 -12.80
C LEU A 203 8.98 -1.11 -12.54
N THR A 204 9.74 -0.01 -12.63
CA THR A 204 11.18 -0.01 -12.34
C THR A 204 11.47 -0.39 -10.89
N PRO A 205 10.92 0.27 -9.85
CA PRO A 205 11.13 -0.14 -8.48
C PRO A 205 10.56 -1.54 -8.18
N MET A 206 9.44 -1.93 -8.78
CA MET A 206 8.93 -3.31 -8.63
C MET A 206 9.93 -4.34 -9.13
N ARG A 207 10.58 -4.09 -10.27
CA ARG A 207 11.62 -4.96 -10.83
C ARG A 207 12.85 -4.99 -9.92
N GLN A 208 13.27 -3.84 -9.42
CA GLN A 208 14.40 -3.73 -8.51
C GLN A 208 14.16 -4.51 -7.22
N ILE A 209 12.98 -4.39 -6.63
CA ILE A 209 12.62 -5.15 -5.42
C ILE A 209 12.65 -6.67 -5.71
N GLN A 210 12.09 -7.10 -6.84
CA GLN A 210 12.12 -8.51 -7.23
C GLN A 210 13.55 -9.03 -7.40
N GLN A 211 14.42 -8.27 -8.08
CA GLN A 211 15.82 -8.63 -8.25
C GLN A 211 16.56 -8.69 -6.90
N GLY A 212 16.34 -7.72 -6.02
CA GLY A 212 16.90 -7.72 -4.68
C GLY A 212 16.47 -8.92 -3.83
N ILE A 213 15.18 -9.32 -3.92
CA ILE A 213 14.67 -10.51 -3.23
C ILE A 213 15.35 -11.79 -3.78
N THR A 214 15.46 -11.91 -5.11
CA THR A 214 16.08 -13.06 -5.75
C THR A 214 17.58 -13.16 -5.42
N GLN A 215 18.30 -12.03 -5.49
CA GLN A 215 19.70 -11.96 -5.10
C GLN A 215 19.88 -12.34 -3.63
N ASN A 216 19.07 -11.80 -2.72
CA ASN A 216 19.15 -12.09 -1.29
C ASN A 216 18.88 -13.58 -0.98
N LYS A 217 17.93 -14.22 -1.67
CA LYS A 217 17.72 -15.67 -1.54
C LYS A 217 19.01 -16.46 -1.89
N ASN A 218 19.70 -16.07 -2.97
CA ASN A 218 20.96 -16.70 -3.38
C ASN A 218 22.09 -16.43 -2.37
N GLU A 219 22.20 -15.20 -1.87
CA GLU A 219 23.17 -14.83 -0.85
C GLU A 219 22.98 -15.62 0.45
N LEU A 220 21.74 -15.80 0.92
CA LEU A 220 21.43 -16.55 2.12
C LEU A 220 21.73 -18.05 2.01
N THR A 221 21.80 -18.61 0.79
CA THR A 221 22.27 -20.00 0.60
C THR A 221 23.76 -20.13 0.80
N VAL A 222 24.53 -19.07 0.54
CA VAL A 222 26.01 -19.06 0.69
C VAL A 222 26.40 -18.48 2.04
N TYR A 223 25.79 -17.39 2.45
CA TYR A 223 26.12 -16.63 3.67
C TYR A 223 24.92 -16.61 4.61
N ARG A 224 24.92 -17.50 5.58
CA ARG A 224 23.81 -17.73 6.53
C ARG A 224 23.38 -16.48 7.33
N HIS A 225 24.26 -15.50 7.46
CA HIS A 225 24.05 -14.26 8.21
C HIS A 225 23.97 -13.02 7.31
N ALA A 226 23.75 -13.18 6.01
CA ALA A 226 23.53 -12.05 5.13
C ALA A 226 22.28 -11.27 5.59
N PRO A 227 22.28 -9.92 5.51
CA PRO A 227 21.12 -9.12 5.82
C PRO A 227 19.92 -9.51 4.97
N SER A 228 18.74 -9.66 5.57
CA SER A 228 17.52 -9.96 4.83
C SER A 228 17.08 -8.76 3.99
N PHE A 229 16.58 -9.03 2.79
CA PHE A 229 16.01 -8.01 1.91
C PHE A 229 14.55 -8.35 1.64
N VAL A 230 13.62 -7.50 2.13
CA VAL A 230 12.16 -7.64 1.96
C VAL A 230 11.68 -9.10 2.19
N PRO A 231 11.95 -9.73 3.34
CA PRO A 231 11.74 -11.17 3.54
C PRO A 231 10.28 -11.62 3.38
N ALA A 232 9.30 -10.74 3.64
CA ALA A 232 7.88 -11.01 3.41
C ALA A 232 7.43 -10.71 1.96
N GLY A 233 8.37 -10.33 1.08
CA GLY A 233 8.13 -10.12 -0.35
C GLY A 233 7.42 -8.82 -0.68
N GLN A 234 7.12 -8.64 -1.96
CA GLN A 234 6.44 -7.44 -2.46
C GLN A 234 4.96 -7.70 -2.80
N SER A 235 4.19 -6.62 -2.79
CA SER A 235 2.78 -6.59 -3.21
C SER A 235 2.48 -5.33 -4.01
N THR A 236 1.29 -5.30 -4.63
CA THR A 236 0.77 -4.12 -5.34
C THR A 236 -0.73 -3.98 -5.11
N GLN A 237 -1.27 -2.85 -5.55
CA GLN A 237 -2.71 -2.56 -5.50
C GLN A 237 -3.17 -2.02 -6.84
N MET A 238 -4.38 -2.42 -7.27
CA MET A 238 -5.10 -1.87 -8.42
C MET A 238 -6.47 -1.38 -7.99
N ILE A 239 -6.88 -0.24 -8.54
CA ILE A 239 -8.22 0.32 -8.39
C ILE A 239 -9.11 -0.33 -9.45
N VAL A 240 -10.30 -0.78 -9.05
CA VAL A 240 -11.26 -1.49 -9.89
C VAL A 240 -12.50 -0.63 -10.09
N GLY A 241 -12.83 -0.39 -11.36
CA GLY A 241 -14.03 0.38 -11.72
C GLY A 241 -13.84 1.89 -11.80
N ALA A 242 -12.63 2.41 -11.65
CA ALA A 242 -12.30 3.81 -11.97
C ALA A 242 -12.12 4.03 -13.48
N THR A 243 -11.81 2.98 -14.21
CA THR A 243 -11.54 2.93 -15.64
C THR A 243 -12.28 1.74 -16.26
N PRO A 244 -12.49 1.71 -17.61
CA PRO A 244 -13.41 0.76 -18.25
C PRO A 244 -12.85 -0.65 -18.43
N GLU A 245 -11.68 -0.97 -17.91
CA GLU A 245 -11.07 -2.29 -18.09
C GLU A 245 -11.98 -3.40 -17.57
N SER A 246 -12.03 -4.48 -18.35
CA SER A 246 -12.73 -5.70 -18.00
C SER A 246 -11.98 -6.50 -16.93
N ASP A 247 -12.68 -7.44 -16.28
CA ASP A 247 -12.08 -8.36 -15.32
C ASP A 247 -11.01 -9.25 -15.99
N TYR A 248 -11.21 -9.61 -17.26
CA TYR A 248 -10.23 -10.34 -18.05
C TYR A 248 -8.90 -9.58 -18.18
N GLN A 249 -8.96 -8.28 -18.46
CA GLN A 249 -7.77 -7.43 -18.54
C GLN A 249 -7.10 -7.31 -17.14
N ILE A 250 -7.88 -7.11 -16.09
CA ILE A 250 -7.38 -7.01 -14.72
C ILE A 250 -6.69 -8.31 -14.29
N MET A 251 -7.33 -9.47 -14.53
CA MET A 251 -6.78 -10.77 -14.17
C MET A 251 -5.54 -11.12 -14.98
N THR A 252 -5.51 -10.80 -16.28
CA THR A 252 -4.33 -10.96 -17.15
C THR A 252 -3.15 -10.11 -16.64
N VAL A 253 -3.40 -8.88 -16.20
CA VAL A 253 -2.37 -8.03 -15.61
C VAL A 253 -1.88 -8.65 -14.29
N ALA A 254 -2.78 -9.10 -13.42
CA ALA A 254 -2.43 -9.72 -12.14
C ALA A 254 -1.57 -10.98 -12.33
N GLU A 255 -1.97 -11.87 -13.25
CA GLU A 255 -1.22 -13.08 -13.60
C GLU A 255 0.20 -12.74 -14.08
N ASN A 256 0.34 -11.76 -14.99
CA ASN A 256 1.65 -11.30 -15.45
C ASN A 256 2.51 -10.71 -14.33
N LEU A 257 1.90 -10.02 -13.37
CA LEU A 257 2.60 -9.48 -12.21
C LEU A 257 3.12 -10.60 -11.31
N TYR A 258 2.32 -11.63 -11.05
CA TYR A 258 2.77 -12.81 -10.30
C TYR A 258 3.93 -13.52 -11.01
N ARG A 259 3.82 -13.78 -12.31
CA ARG A 259 4.84 -14.49 -13.11
C ARG A 259 6.14 -13.70 -13.27
N LYS A 260 6.06 -12.36 -13.53
CA LYS A 260 7.22 -11.54 -13.90
C LYS A 260 7.89 -10.82 -12.75
N PHE A 261 7.17 -10.56 -11.66
CA PHE A 261 7.66 -9.79 -10.51
C PHE A 261 7.62 -10.59 -9.21
N GLU A 262 7.21 -11.85 -9.25
CA GLU A 262 7.10 -12.75 -8.08
C GLU A 262 6.34 -12.11 -6.91
N LEU A 263 5.28 -11.37 -7.22
CA LEU A 263 4.47 -10.73 -6.18
C LEU A 263 3.87 -11.74 -5.23
N LYS A 264 3.79 -11.40 -3.96
CA LYS A 264 3.06 -12.19 -2.96
C LYS A 264 1.56 -11.94 -3.02
N ARG A 265 1.15 -10.72 -3.38
CA ARG A 265 -0.27 -10.37 -3.49
C ARG A 265 -0.51 -9.16 -4.39
N VAL A 266 -1.60 -9.23 -5.13
CA VAL A 266 -2.27 -8.09 -5.76
C VAL A 266 -3.49 -7.77 -4.91
N TYR A 267 -3.65 -6.51 -4.51
CA TYR A 267 -4.84 -6.00 -3.84
C TYR A 267 -5.73 -5.32 -4.88
N TYR A 268 -7.01 -5.67 -4.85
CA TYR A 268 -8.05 -5.04 -5.66
C TYR A 268 -8.82 -4.09 -4.76
N SER A 269 -9.05 -2.87 -5.24
CA SER A 269 -9.77 -1.84 -4.50
C SER A 269 -10.92 -1.31 -5.33
N ALA A 270 -12.14 -1.58 -4.93
CA ALA A 270 -13.31 -0.97 -5.56
C ALA A 270 -13.17 0.55 -5.52
N PHE A 271 -13.36 1.18 -6.66
CA PHE A 271 -13.30 2.64 -6.77
C PHE A 271 -14.39 3.30 -5.91
N VAL A 272 -13.96 4.20 -5.05
CA VAL A 272 -14.83 5.06 -4.25
C VAL A 272 -14.78 6.47 -4.83
N SER A 273 -15.92 7.01 -5.22
CA SER A 273 -16.01 8.37 -5.75
C SER A 273 -15.88 9.38 -4.60
N VAL A 274 -14.67 9.86 -4.38
CA VAL A 274 -14.35 10.88 -3.36
C VAL A 274 -14.14 12.25 -3.98
N ASN A 275 -14.05 12.33 -5.30
CA ASN A 275 -13.86 13.55 -6.07
C ASN A 275 -14.87 13.61 -7.21
N GLU A 276 -15.30 14.82 -7.53
CA GLU A 276 -16.02 15.10 -8.77
C GLU A 276 -15.01 15.46 -9.86
N ASP A 277 -14.96 14.66 -10.92
CA ASP A 277 -14.11 14.90 -12.08
C ASP A 277 -14.78 14.25 -13.32
N LYS A 278 -14.76 14.95 -14.45
CA LYS A 278 -15.39 14.49 -15.71
C LYS A 278 -14.83 13.17 -16.25
N ASP A 279 -13.61 12.83 -15.87
CA ASP A 279 -12.91 11.62 -16.32
C ASP A 279 -13.08 10.45 -15.33
N LEU A 280 -13.79 10.67 -14.21
CA LEU A 280 -14.15 9.63 -13.27
C LEU A 280 -15.58 9.12 -13.54
N PRO A 281 -15.84 7.83 -13.37
CA PRO A 281 -17.17 7.28 -13.56
C PRO A 281 -18.13 7.74 -12.44
N VAL A 282 -19.35 8.02 -12.81
CA VAL A 282 -20.46 8.18 -11.86
C VAL A 282 -20.94 6.78 -11.48
N LEU A 283 -20.96 6.47 -10.19
CA LEU A 283 -21.38 5.18 -9.64
C LEU A 283 -22.67 5.31 -8.83
N PRO A 284 -23.85 5.31 -9.46
CA PRO A 284 -25.13 5.50 -8.75
C PRO A 284 -25.42 4.39 -7.72
N GLY A 285 -24.85 3.20 -7.92
CA GLY A 285 -24.93 2.06 -6.99
C GLY A 285 -23.79 2.00 -5.95
N GLY A 286 -22.94 3.03 -5.87
CA GLY A 286 -21.76 3.03 -5.01
C GLY A 286 -20.60 2.19 -5.54
N PRO A 287 -19.56 1.93 -4.71
CA PRO A 287 -18.38 1.19 -5.11
C PRO A 287 -18.70 -0.25 -5.56
N PRO A 288 -18.04 -0.78 -6.60
CA PRO A 288 -18.33 -2.12 -7.15
C PRO A 288 -17.75 -3.24 -6.26
N LEU A 289 -18.22 -3.35 -5.01
CA LEU A 289 -17.70 -4.27 -4.00
C LEU A 289 -17.87 -5.75 -4.37
N LEU A 290 -18.99 -6.13 -5.02
CA LEU A 290 -19.17 -7.51 -5.48
C LEU A 290 -18.17 -7.87 -6.58
N ARG A 291 -17.85 -6.95 -7.48
CA ARG A 291 -16.83 -7.14 -8.50
C ARG A 291 -15.44 -7.31 -7.86
N GLU A 292 -15.09 -6.46 -6.90
CA GLU A 292 -13.87 -6.59 -6.12
C GLU A 292 -13.78 -7.98 -5.46
N HIS A 293 -14.86 -8.41 -4.82
CA HIS A 293 -14.93 -9.71 -4.16
C HIS A 293 -14.70 -10.87 -5.15
N ARG A 294 -15.31 -10.82 -6.35
CA ARG A 294 -15.09 -11.84 -7.39
C ARG A 294 -13.63 -11.85 -7.89
N LEU A 295 -13.02 -10.69 -8.03
CA LEU A 295 -11.61 -10.60 -8.40
C LEU A 295 -10.70 -11.25 -7.33
N TYR A 296 -10.97 -11.04 -6.03
CA TYR A 296 -10.23 -11.74 -4.97
C TYR A 296 -10.42 -13.26 -4.99
N GLN A 297 -11.62 -13.74 -5.28
CA GLN A 297 -11.87 -15.18 -5.44
C GLN A 297 -11.12 -15.75 -6.64
N ALA A 298 -11.13 -15.06 -7.77
CA ALA A 298 -10.39 -15.46 -8.97
C ALA A 298 -8.87 -15.41 -8.77
N ASP A 299 -8.38 -14.38 -8.08
CA ASP A 299 -6.96 -14.26 -7.69
C ASP A 299 -6.50 -15.48 -6.85
N TRP A 300 -7.37 -15.96 -5.97
CA TRP A 300 -7.11 -17.19 -5.22
C TRP A 300 -6.94 -18.40 -6.13
N LEU A 301 -7.78 -18.54 -7.18
CA LEU A 301 -7.68 -19.61 -8.16
C LEU A 301 -6.36 -19.55 -8.94
N LEU A 302 -5.93 -18.34 -9.37
CA LEU A 302 -4.64 -18.15 -10.04
C LEU A 302 -3.46 -18.58 -9.15
N ARG A 303 -3.46 -18.13 -7.89
CA ARG A 303 -2.27 -18.29 -7.03
C ARG A 303 -2.12 -19.69 -6.43
N PHE A 304 -3.22 -20.37 -6.13
CA PHE A 304 -3.19 -21.61 -5.34
C PHE A 304 -3.74 -22.83 -6.07
N TYR A 305 -4.53 -22.63 -7.14
CA TYR A 305 -5.12 -23.73 -7.89
C TYR A 305 -4.54 -23.86 -9.30
N GLY A 306 -3.64 -22.99 -9.70
CA GLY A 306 -2.96 -23.06 -11.00
C GLY A 306 -3.83 -22.69 -12.20
N PHE A 307 -4.97 -22.01 -11.99
CA PHE A 307 -5.77 -21.48 -13.09
C PHE A 307 -5.03 -20.37 -13.82
N GLU A 308 -5.31 -20.22 -15.09
CA GLU A 308 -4.88 -19.08 -15.89
C GLU A 308 -6.04 -18.09 -16.12
N ALA A 309 -5.73 -16.81 -16.33
CA ALA A 309 -6.77 -15.79 -16.55
C ALA A 309 -7.67 -16.13 -17.74
N GLN A 310 -7.11 -16.73 -18.79
CA GLN A 310 -7.82 -17.14 -20.01
C GLN A 310 -8.74 -18.36 -19.82
N GLU A 311 -8.55 -19.15 -18.77
CA GLU A 311 -9.46 -20.23 -18.40
C GLU A 311 -10.69 -19.71 -17.67
N LEU A 312 -10.50 -18.68 -16.84
CA LEU A 312 -11.56 -18.06 -16.05
C LEU A 312 -12.42 -17.10 -16.87
N LEU A 313 -11.82 -16.39 -17.82
CA LEU A 313 -12.47 -15.34 -18.62
C LEU A 313 -11.94 -15.34 -20.05
N SER A 314 -12.73 -14.81 -20.99
CA SER A 314 -12.34 -14.66 -22.39
C SER A 314 -12.67 -13.27 -22.91
N ARG A 315 -12.35 -12.98 -24.19
CA ARG A 315 -12.75 -11.71 -24.82
C ARG A 315 -14.25 -11.61 -25.04
N GLU A 316 -14.93 -12.75 -25.22
CA GLU A 316 -16.39 -12.85 -25.41
C GLU A 316 -17.15 -12.74 -24.08
N LYS A 317 -16.52 -13.23 -23.00
CA LYS A 317 -17.02 -13.13 -21.63
C LYS A 317 -15.97 -12.47 -20.74
N PRO A 318 -15.81 -11.14 -20.84
CA PRO A 318 -14.67 -10.46 -20.23
C PRO A 318 -14.86 -10.11 -18.74
N ASN A 319 -16.06 -10.30 -18.18
CA ASN A 319 -16.36 -9.96 -16.79
C ASN A 319 -16.96 -11.15 -16.06
N PHE A 320 -16.64 -11.28 -14.77
CA PHE A 320 -17.24 -12.28 -13.90
C PHE A 320 -18.73 -12.04 -13.68
N ASN A 321 -19.45 -13.14 -13.52
CA ASN A 321 -20.82 -13.05 -13.02
C ASN A 321 -20.76 -12.65 -11.53
N VAL A 322 -21.34 -11.50 -11.19
CA VAL A 322 -21.36 -11.01 -9.80
C VAL A 322 -22.21 -11.86 -8.87
N LEU A 323 -23.16 -12.66 -9.39
CA LEU A 323 -24.05 -13.53 -8.62
C LEU A 323 -23.43 -14.90 -8.33
N LEU A 324 -22.42 -15.34 -9.10
CA LEU A 324 -21.73 -16.62 -8.94
C LEU A 324 -20.28 -16.40 -8.51
N ASP A 325 -19.72 -17.34 -7.75
CA ASP A 325 -18.28 -17.33 -7.56
C ASP A 325 -17.56 -17.78 -8.85
N PRO A 326 -16.31 -17.34 -9.11
CA PRO A 326 -15.59 -17.59 -10.35
C PRO A 326 -15.37 -19.08 -10.65
N LYS A 327 -15.23 -19.95 -9.64
CA LYS A 327 -15.04 -21.39 -9.83
C LYS A 327 -16.35 -22.07 -10.26
N ALA A 328 -17.48 -21.70 -9.65
CA ALA A 328 -18.80 -22.18 -10.05
C ALA A 328 -19.16 -21.68 -11.45
N ASP A 329 -18.90 -20.41 -11.76
CA ASP A 329 -19.12 -19.85 -13.11
C ASP A 329 -18.26 -20.56 -14.17
N TRP A 330 -17.01 -20.88 -13.85
CA TRP A 330 -16.13 -21.69 -14.70
C TRP A 330 -16.69 -23.10 -14.91
N ALA A 331 -17.06 -23.81 -13.84
CA ALA A 331 -17.57 -25.16 -13.90
C ALA A 331 -18.90 -25.29 -14.68
N LEU A 332 -19.73 -24.26 -14.69
CA LEU A 332 -20.98 -24.23 -15.47
C LEU A 332 -20.73 -24.01 -16.98
N ARG A 333 -19.53 -23.61 -17.38
CA ARG A 333 -19.17 -23.34 -18.78
C ARG A 333 -18.33 -24.44 -19.41
N HIS A 334 -17.80 -25.37 -18.61
CA HIS A 334 -16.97 -26.50 -19.00
C HIS A 334 -17.60 -27.81 -18.57
#